data_da372c02d61a1cad2773869bf0c97335
#
_entry.id   da372c02d61a1cad2773869bf0c97335
#
_cell.length_a   1.000
_cell.length_b   1.000
_cell.length_c   1.000
_cell.angle_alpha   90.00
_cell.angle_beta   90.00
_cell.angle_gamma   90.00
#
_symmetry.space_group_name_H-M   'P 1'
#
loop_
_entity.id
_entity.type
_entity.pdbx_description
1 polymer ?
#
loop_
_entity_poly.entity_id
_entity_poly.type
_entity_poly.pdbx_seq_one_letter_code
_entity_poly.pdbx_strand_id
1 'polypeptide(L)'
;MKKALIISVMILLGCCTMNAAVKKVALRVLYVGGSPEFDTIGNRDADSTEVAKSAQERTASFDVYLHQYFTTVKSINAKDYTPEMSKHYDVTIIDGTPKPIEIKKYTINTKWGEREMQDKIYFPKDFDRPVLTIAEAGEKVGRGSGIKSDWYCLCLHADAHSSVIEHPIFQGPFKVNLNWVVKETPYPAKHEYYYFIDKPIPDSIPMWRVQNTDTPETRNYRIGMVARPWGFTDSPDCEYISSGVCDKTIDAVAIGRHANFFHWGFSASPQYLTEQGKTVLANAIAYIAKFAGHKPIARKWNESIATKSYVKELRYLASREGW
;
A
#
# COMPACT_ATOMS: atom_id res chain seq x y z
N MET A 1 77.41 -7.44 17.00
CA MET A 1 76.13 -8.06 16.50
C MET A 1 74.98 -7.06 16.73
N LYS A 2 74.62 -6.31 15.72
CA LYS A 2 73.53 -5.32 15.78
C LYS A 2 72.25 -5.98 15.20
N LYS A 3 71.22 -6.16 16.03
CA LYS A 3 69.87 -6.64 15.57
C LYS A 3 69.10 -5.46 15.01
N ALA A 4 68.80 -5.51 13.74
CA ALA A 4 67.90 -4.58 13.09
C ALA A 4 66.47 -4.99 13.40
N LEU A 5 65.68 -4.07 13.96
CA LEU A 5 64.22 -4.21 14.22
C LEU A 5 63.44 -3.67 12.98
N ILE A 6 62.85 -4.56 12.24
CA ILE A 6 61.98 -4.21 11.11
C ILE A 6 60.56 -3.97 11.69
N ILE A 7 60.12 -2.70 11.69
CA ILE A 7 58.76 -2.33 12.03
C ILE A 7 57.94 -2.36 10.74
N SER A 8 57.08 -3.38 10.58
CA SER A 8 56.07 -3.42 9.51
C SER A 8 54.91 -2.50 9.89
N VAL A 9 54.78 -1.39 9.20
CA VAL A 9 53.60 -0.54 9.26
C VAL A 9 52.55 -1.14 8.34
N MET A 10 51.53 -1.80 8.92
CA MET A 10 50.30 -2.17 8.19
C MET A 10 49.46 -0.92 8.00
N ILE A 11 49.40 -0.40 6.79
CA ILE A 11 48.44 0.63 6.37
C ILE A 11 47.10 -0.10 6.13
N LEU A 12 46.18 0.01 7.09
CA LEU A 12 44.77 -0.35 6.90
C LEU A 12 44.16 0.69 5.96
N LEU A 13 44.11 0.37 4.68
CA LEU A 13 43.23 1.05 3.73
C LEU A 13 41.79 0.68 4.09
N GLY A 14 41.14 1.50 4.91
CA GLY A 14 39.71 1.48 5.11
C GLY A 14 39.02 1.82 3.78
N CYS A 15 38.50 0.82 3.07
CA CYS A 15 37.55 1.06 1.99
C CYS A 15 36.28 1.69 2.57
N CYS A 16 36.27 3.02 2.70
CA CYS A 16 35.04 3.78 2.78
C CYS A 16 34.33 3.62 1.44
N THR A 17 33.39 2.67 1.33
CA THR A 17 32.42 2.67 0.26
C THR A 17 31.58 3.93 0.44
N MET A 18 31.94 5.00 -0.26
CA MET A 18 31.10 6.18 -0.39
C MET A 18 29.82 5.71 -1.12
N ASN A 19 28.77 5.44 -0.36
CA ASN A 19 27.44 5.34 -0.95
C ASN A 19 27.16 6.65 -1.66
N ALA A 20 27.18 6.63 -2.99
CA ALA A 20 26.81 7.79 -3.79
C ALA A 20 25.42 8.23 -3.33
N ALA A 21 25.29 9.45 -2.85
CA ALA A 21 24.02 9.98 -2.39
C ALA A 21 23.00 9.87 -3.53
N VAL A 22 21.85 9.25 -3.26
CA VAL A 22 20.78 9.11 -4.21
C VAL A 22 20.34 10.51 -4.67
N LYS A 23 20.32 10.76 -5.97
CA LYS A 23 19.85 12.05 -6.51
C LYS A 23 18.35 12.16 -6.22
N LYS A 24 17.99 13.09 -5.34
CA LYS A 24 16.60 13.33 -4.96
C LYS A 24 15.76 13.84 -6.12
N VAL A 25 14.50 13.42 -6.13
CA VAL A 25 13.49 13.95 -7.07
C VAL A 25 12.91 15.24 -6.50
N ALA A 26 12.77 16.26 -7.36
CA ALA A 26 12.22 17.56 -6.97
C ALA A 26 10.69 17.49 -6.86
N LEU A 27 10.20 16.86 -5.79
CA LEU A 27 8.79 16.79 -5.43
C LEU A 27 8.57 17.30 -4.02
N ARG A 28 7.39 17.92 -3.82
CA ARG A 28 6.85 18.30 -2.52
C ARG A 28 5.92 17.19 -2.06
N VAL A 29 6.29 16.48 -1.01
CA VAL A 29 5.54 15.34 -0.47
C VAL A 29 4.94 15.71 0.88
N LEU A 30 3.63 15.51 1.02
CA LEU A 30 2.92 15.59 2.29
C LEU A 30 2.71 14.18 2.82
N TYR A 31 3.28 13.85 3.97
CA TYR A 31 3.00 12.62 4.69
C TYR A 31 1.98 12.87 5.81
N VAL A 32 0.91 12.08 5.81
CA VAL A 32 -0.22 12.17 6.75
C VAL A 32 -0.26 10.87 7.54
N GLY A 33 0.25 10.91 8.76
CA GLY A 33 0.39 9.74 9.63
C GLY A 33 -0.07 10.00 11.06
N GLY A 34 0.26 9.07 11.95
CA GLY A 34 0.08 9.28 13.40
C GLY A 34 -1.35 9.10 13.93
N SER A 35 -2.26 8.53 13.13
CA SER A 35 -3.59 8.15 13.65
C SER A 35 -3.50 6.82 14.39
N PRO A 36 -3.80 6.77 15.69
CA PRO A 36 -3.76 5.54 16.47
C PRO A 36 -4.88 4.54 16.09
N GLU A 37 -5.92 4.96 15.37
CA GLU A 37 -7.04 4.08 14.99
C GLU A 37 -6.62 2.90 14.12
N PHE A 38 -5.52 3.03 13.38
CA PHE A 38 -5.01 1.96 12.53
C PHE A 38 -4.25 0.89 13.27
N ASP A 39 -3.54 1.33 14.30
CA ASP A 39 -2.55 0.49 14.94
C ASP A 39 -3.19 -0.55 15.87
N THR A 40 -4.49 -0.43 16.13
CA THR A 40 -5.25 -1.35 16.98
C THR A 40 -5.81 -2.56 16.24
N ILE A 41 -5.87 -2.55 14.91
CA ILE A 41 -6.51 -3.66 14.15
C ILE A 41 -5.69 -4.95 14.23
N GLY A 42 -4.36 -4.85 14.19
CA GLY A 42 -3.47 -6.01 14.32
C GLY A 42 -3.29 -6.50 15.76
N ASN A 43 -3.53 -5.63 16.73
CA ASN A 43 -3.35 -5.94 18.16
C ASN A 43 -4.42 -5.25 19.00
N ARG A 44 -5.57 -5.90 19.15
CA ARG A 44 -6.72 -5.37 19.91
C ARG A 44 -6.46 -5.17 21.39
N ASP A 45 -5.45 -5.84 21.91
CA ASP A 45 -5.06 -5.81 23.32
C ASP A 45 -3.90 -4.84 23.59
N ALA A 46 -3.43 -4.10 22.56
CA ALA A 46 -2.36 -3.14 22.71
C ALA A 46 -2.78 -1.97 23.61
N ASP A 47 -1.91 -1.60 24.51
CA ASP A 47 -2.07 -0.39 25.33
C ASP A 47 -2.06 0.88 24.46
N SER A 48 -2.93 1.83 24.77
CA SER A 48 -3.05 3.08 24.00
C SER A 48 -1.76 3.90 23.95
N THR A 49 -0.94 3.81 24.98
CA THR A 49 0.37 4.47 25.05
C THR A 49 1.38 3.83 24.09
N GLU A 50 1.39 2.50 24.02
CA GLU A 50 2.23 1.75 23.08
C GLU A 50 1.82 2.02 21.63
N VAL A 51 0.51 2.05 21.37
CA VAL A 51 -0.04 2.40 20.05
C VAL A 51 0.38 3.81 19.63
N ALA A 52 0.26 4.79 20.52
CA ALA A 52 0.67 6.17 20.25
C ALA A 52 2.17 6.28 20.00
N LYS A 53 3.00 5.57 20.79
CA LYS A 53 4.44 5.52 20.61
C LYS A 53 4.81 4.90 19.25
N SER A 54 4.19 3.78 18.91
CA SER A 54 4.39 3.11 17.63
C SER A 54 4.03 4.03 16.44
N ALA A 55 2.93 4.78 16.54
CA ALA A 55 2.52 5.73 15.53
C ALA A 55 3.54 6.88 15.36
N GLN A 56 4.16 7.34 16.44
CA GLN A 56 5.24 8.34 16.39
C GLN A 56 6.50 7.79 15.73
N GLU A 57 6.94 6.60 16.14
CA GLU A 57 8.10 5.92 15.56
C GLU A 57 7.90 5.66 14.06
N ARG A 58 6.71 5.26 13.65
CA ARG A 58 6.33 5.08 12.25
C ARG A 58 6.43 6.40 11.47
N THR A 59 5.88 7.48 12.02
CA THR A 59 5.93 8.82 11.39
C THR A 59 7.39 9.26 11.21
N ALA A 60 8.22 9.10 12.23
CA ALA A 60 9.65 9.43 12.16
C ALA A 60 10.39 8.57 11.12
N SER A 61 10.06 7.28 11.03
CA SER A 61 10.64 6.38 10.04
C SER A 61 10.29 6.79 8.60
N PHE A 62 9.03 7.17 8.35
CA PHE A 62 8.61 7.71 7.05
C PHE A 62 9.28 9.04 6.74
N ASP A 63 9.37 9.94 7.71
CA ASP A 63 10.02 11.24 7.53
C ASP A 63 11.47 11.07 7.06
N VAL A 64 12.25 10.26 7.79
CA VAL A 64 13.65 9.93 7.42
C VAL A 64 13.72 9.29 6.03
N TYR A 65 12.87 8.32 5.75
CA TYR A 65 12.84 7.63 4.47
C TYR A 65 12.52 8.58 3.31
N LEU A 66 11.47 9.39 3.42
CA LEU A 66 11.04 10.30 2.36
C LEU A 66 12.10 11.36 2.05
N HIS A 67 12.78 11.86 3.07
CA HIS A 67 13.88 12.81 2.90
C HIS A 67 15.11 12.22 2.16
N GLN A 68 15.24 10.90 2.07
CA GLN A 68 16.30 10.28 1.25
C GLN A 68 16.01 10.43 -0.26
N TYR A 69 14.74 10.46 -0.65
CA TYR A 69 14.32 10.40 -2.06
C TYR A 69 13.76 11.71 -2.61
N PHE A 70 13.22 12.59 -1.77
CA PHE A 70 12.51 13.81 -2.21
C PHE A 70 13.12 15.08 -1.61
N THR A 71 13.00 16.18 -2.34
CA THR A 71 13.61 17.46 -1.94
C THR A 71 12.84 18.17 -0.84
N THR A 72 11.53 18.04 -0.82
CA THR A 72 10.66 18.70 0.16
C THR A 72 9.68 17.68 0.74
N VAL A 73 9.73 17.50 2.04
CA VAL A 73 8.83 16.61 2.78
C VAL A 73 8.24 17.35 3.96
N LYS A 74 6.95 17.19 4.18
CA LYS A 74 6.24 17.66 5.37
C LYS A 74 5.45 16.52 5.96
N SER A 75 5.68 16.23 7.23
CA SER A 75 4.92 15.25 8.00
C SER A 75 3.91 15.95 8.89
N ILE A 76 2.66 15.47 8.90
CA ILE A 76 1.57 15.98 9.77
C ILE A 76 0.80 14.81 10.37
N ASN A 77 0.10 15.09 11.48
CA ASN A 77 -0.83 14.13 12.05
C ASN A 77 -2.14 14.10 11.23
N ALA A 78 -2.70 12.90 11.05
CA ALA A 78 -3.92 12.70 10.27
C ALA A 78 -5.13 13.49 10.82
N LYS A 79 -5.19 13.73 12.14
CA LYS A 79 -6.25 14.56 12.76
C LYS A 79 -6.27 16.01 12.28
N ASP A 80 -5.11 16.50 11.77
CA ASP A 80 -4.92 17.88 11.35
C ASP A 80 -4.98 18.04 9.82
N TYR A 81 -5.08 16.92 9.08
CA TYR A 81 -5.16 16.92 7.63
C TYR A 81 -6.53 17.37 7.13
N THR A 82 -6.51 18.18 6.08
CA THR A 82 -7.68 18.46 5.24
C THR A 82 -7.32 18.30 3.76
N PRO A 83 -8.27 17.93 2.87
CA PRO A 83 -8.01 17.77 1.43
C PRO A 83 -7.42 19.01 0.76
N GLU A 84 -7.73 20.21 1.26
CA GLU A 84 -7.20 21.48 0.76
C GLU A 84 -5.67 21.56 0.88
N MET A 85 -5.10 20.95 1.90
CA MET A 85 -3.65 20.92 2.10
C MET A 85 -2.93 20.25 0.93
N SER A 86 -3.53 19.23 0.30
CA SER A 86 -2.96 18.53 -0.85
C SER A 86 -2.71 19.45 -2.07
N LYS A 87 -3.36 20.60 -2.14
CA LYS A 87 -3.13 21.58 -3.23
C LYS A 87 -1.73 22.19 -3.21
N HIS A 88 -1.06 22.17 -2.07
CA HIS A 88 0.29 22.72 -1.89
C HIS A 88 1.40 21.70 -2.11
N TYR A 89 1.05 20.44 -2.39
CA TYR A 89 1.99 19.34 -2.57
C TYR A 89 1.77 18.62 -3.90
N ASP A 90 2.82 17.98 -4.38
CA ASP A 90 2.76 17.21 -5.61
C ASP A 90 2.21 15.80 -5.36
N VAL A 91 2.40 15.28 -4.14
CA VAL A 91 1.83 14.00 -3.68
C VAL A 91 1.47 14.10 -2.20
N THR A 92 0.32 13.55 -1.84
CA THR A 92 -0.07 13.30 -0.45
C THR A 92 -0.03 11.80 -0.16
N ILE A 93 0.67 11.40 0.88
CA ILE A 93 0.69 10.01 1.37
C ILE A 93 -0.24 9.93 2.56
N ILE A 94 -1.29 9.11 2.46
CA ILE A 94 -2.24 8.85 3.55
C ILE A 94 -1.88 7.51 4.19
N ASP A 95 -1.30 7.58 5.35
CA ASP A 95 -0.92 6.45 6.20
C ASP A 95 -1.76 6.38 7.49
N GLY A 96 -2.20 7.53 8.00
CA GLY A 96 -3.18 7.65 9.07
C GLY A 96 -4.57 8.06 8.56
N THR A 97 -5.65 7.64 9.21
CA THR A 97 -7.01 8.03 8.82
C THR A 97 -7.28 9.50 9.16
N PRO A 98 -7.51 10.36 8.17
CA PRO A 98 -7.91 11.73 8.44
C PRO A 98 -9.35 11.80 9.01
N LYS A 99 -9.74 12.97 9.45
CA LYS A 99 -11.14 13.23 9.79
C LYS A 99 -11.98 13.22 8.51
N PRO A 100 -13.17 12.59 8.50
CA PRO A 100 -14.06 12.66 7.37
C PRO A 100 -14.56 14.10 7.18
N ILE A 101 -14.69 14.53 5.93
CA ILE A 101 -15.29 15.83 5.57
C ILE A 101 -16.82 15.77 5.62
N GLU A 102 -17.39 14.57 5.49
CA GLU A 102 -18.83 14.33 5.55
C GLU A 102 -19.09 12.92 6.12
N ILE A 103 -20.16 12.78 6.91
CA ILE A 103 -20.67 11.50 7.38
C ILE A 103 -22.14 11.39 6.94
N LYS A 104 -22.42 10.46 6.01
CA LYS A 104 -23.77 10.15 5.57
C LYS A 104 -24.32 9.00 6.40
N LYS A 105 -25.38 9.24 7.15
CA LYS A 105 -26.10 8.21 7.89
C LYS A 105 -27.31 7.76 7.08
N TYR A 106 -27.58 6.46 7.06
CA TYR A 106 -28.73 5.86 6.42
C TYR A 106 -29.12 4.56 7.13
N THR A 107 -30.37 4.14 6.94
CA THR A 107 -30.88 2.89 7.51
C THR A 107 -31.04 1.87 6.41
N ILE A 108 -30.62 0.64 6.67
CA ILE A 108 -30.86 -0.51 5.81
C ILE A 108 -31.76 -1.51 6.52
N ASN A 109 -32.68 -2.11 5.78
CA ASN A 109 -33.48 -3.23 6.27
C ASN A 109 -32.72 -4.52 6.02
N THR A 110 -32.45 -5.28 7.09
CA THR A 110 -31.83 -6.58 7.02
C THR A 110 -32.81 -7.66 7.49
N LYS A 111 -32.49 -8.92 7.24
CA LYS A 111 -33.28 -10.05 7.80
C LYS A 111 -33.31 -10.08 9.34
N TRP A 112 -32.48 -9.28 9.98
CA TRP A 112 -32.37 -9.16 11.44
C TRP A 112 -32.99 -7.87 11.98
N GLY A 113 -33.71 -7.11 11.14
CA GLY A 113 -34.29 -5.81 11.44
C GLY A 113 -33.54 -4.63 10.81
N GLU A 114 -33.95 -3.44 11.17
CA GLU A 114 -33.31 -2.21 10.72
C GLU A 114 -31.93 -2.04 11.32
N ARG A 115 -30.99 -1.58 10.49
CA ARG A 115 -29.62 -1.30 10.94
C ARG A 115 -29.19 0.08 10.44
N GLU A 116 -28.77 0.93 11.37
CA GLU A 116 -28.12 2.18 11.02
C GLU A 116 -26.73 1.92 10.43
N MET A 117 -26.46 2.59 9.33
CA MET A 117 -25.17 2.57 8.61
C MET A 117 -24.67 3.99 8.46
N GLN A 118 -23.35 4.10 8.22
CA GLN A 118 -22.76 5.39 7.90
C GLN A 118 -21.64 5.23 6.86
N ASP A 119 -21.61 6.15 5.92
CA ASP A 119 -20.49 6.32 5.00
C ASP A 119 -19.68 7.54 5.41
N LYS A 120 -18.38 7.35 5.55
CA LYS A 120 -17.43 8.43 5.86
C LYS A 120 -16.75 8.86 4.57
N ILE A 121 -16.89 10.13 4.21
CA ILE A 121 -16.29 10.72 3.01
C ILE A 121 -15.08 11.54 3.42
N TYR A 122 -13.94 11.27 2.81
CA TYR A 122 -12.65 11.89 3.15
C TYR A 122 -12.17 12.88 2.09
N PHE A 123 -12.63 12.75 0.85
CA PHE A 123 -12.24 13.62 -0.26
C PHE A 123 -13.48 14.15 -1.00
N PRO A 124 -13.46 15.41 -1.46
CA PRO A 124 -14.51 15.93 -2.33
C PRO A 124 -14.63 15.07 -3.61
N LYS A 125 -15.82 15.06 -4.21
CA LYS A 125 -16.07 14.29 -5.44
C LYS A 125 -15.20 14.72 -6.61
N ASP A 126 -14.80 15.98 -6.64
CA ASP A 126 -13.96 16.59 -7.66
C ASP A 126 -12.47 16.64 -7.28
N PHE A 127 -12.07 15.99 -6.20
CA PHE A 127 -10.67 15.95 -5.76
C PHE A 127 -9.75 15.36 -6.83
N ASP A 128 -8.73 16.13 -7.22
CA ASP A 128 -7.86 15.84 -8.35
C ASP A 128 -6.35 15.86 -8.02
N ARG A 129 -6.02 15.82 -6.72
CA ARG A 129 -4.62 15.78 -6.29
C ARG A 129 -4.12 14.35 -6.14
N PRO A 130 -2.82 14.10 -6.48
CA PRO A 130 -2.24 12.78 -6.31
C PRO A 130 -2.20 12.32 -4.86
N VAL A 131 -2.72 11.12 -4.61
CA VAL A 131 -2.73 10.49 -3.30
C VAL A 131 -2.15 9.08 -3.40
N LEU A 132 -1.25 8.73 -2.48
CA LEU A 132 -0.83 7.36 -2.24
C LEU A 132 -1.35 6.94 -0.87
N THR A 133 -2.06 5.82 -0.82
CA THR A 133 -2.57 5.26 0.44
C THR A 133 -1.73 4.07 0.85
N ILE A 134 -1.45 3.97 2.15
CA ILE A 134 -0.69 2.85 2.74
C ILE A 134 -1.67 1.89 3.44
N ALA A 135 -1.66 0.62 3.00
CA ALA A 135 -2.41 -0.47 3.61
C ALA A 135 -3.89 -0.09 3.90
N GLU A 136 -4.32 -0.18 5.15
CA GLU A 136 -5.70 0.08 5.57
C GLU A 136 -6.24 1.47 5.26
N ALA A 137 -5.36 2.47 5.17
CA ALA A 137 -5.76 3.81 4.76
C ALA A 137 -6.45 3.78 3.38
N GLY A 138 -6.03 2.87 2.50
CA GLY A 138 -6.65 2.64 1.20
C GLY A 138 -8.12 2.25 1.30
N GLU A 139 -8.46 1.29 2.17
CA GLU A 139 -9.85 0.88 2.39
C GLU A 139 -10.68 2.01 3.01
N LYS A 140 -10.15 2.61 4.09
CA LYS A 140 -10.88 3.66 4.84
C LYS A 140 -11.28 4.83 3.94
N VAL A 141 -10.31 5.40 3.24
CA VAL A 141 -10.58 6.54 2.35
C VAL A 141 -11.23 6.12 1.03
N GLY A 142 -10.96 4.90 0.58
CA GLY A 142 -11.41 4.36 -0.70
C GLY A 142 -12.90 4.11 -0.75
N ARG A 143 -13.47 3.53 0.30
CA ARG A 143 -14.90 3.21 0.39
C ARG A 143 -15.76 4.46 0.20
N GLY A 144 -15.48 5.53 0.94
CA GLY A 144 -16.24 6.78 0.83
C GLY A 144 -15.96 7.59 -0.45
N SER A 145 -14.88 7.30 -1.16
CA SER A 145 -14.50 7.99 -2.39
C SER A 145 -14.84 7.22 -3.68
N GLY A 146 -15.33 5.99 -3.54
CA GLY A 146 -15.68 5.12 -4.68
C GLY A 146 -14.46 4.68 -5.51
N ILE A 147 -13.29 4.59 -4.91
CA ILE A 147 -12.10 4.05 -5.55
C ILE A 147 -11.98 2.54 -5.35
N LYS A 148 -11.24 1.89 -6.23
CA LYS A 148 -11.20 0.42 -6.27
C LYS A 148 -10.41 -0.25 -5.15
N SER A 149 -9.68 0.50 -4.35
CA SER A 149 -8.95 0.02 -3.18
C SER A 149 -9.84 -0.06 -1.92
N ASP A 150 -11.05 -0.55 -2.05
CA ASP A 150 -12.06 -0.59 -0.99
C ASP A 150 -12.34 -1.99 -0.42
N TRP A 151 -11.54 -2.98 -0.77
CA TRP A 151 -11.72 -4.32 -0.22
C TRP A 151 -11.06 -4.43 1.16
N TYR A 152 -11.86 -4.76 2.14
CA TYR A 152 -11.38 -5.00 3.49
C TYR A 152 -10.86 -6.45 3.63
N CYS A 153 -9.64 -6.69 3.17
CA CYS A 153 -8.93 -7.95 3.41
C CYS A 153 -7.55 -7.69 3.97
N LEU A 154 -7.40 -7.95 5.26
CA LEU A 154 -6.18 -7.83 6.03
C LEU A 154 -5.36 -9.12 5.97
N CYS A 155 -5.03 -9.58 4.78
CA CYS A 155 -4.35 -10.87 4.58
C CYS A 155 -3.14 -10.78 3.65
N LEU A 156 -2.62 -9.59 3.40
CA LEU A 156 -1.42 -9.41 2.60
C LEU A 156 -0.17 -9.74 3.43
N HIS A 157 0.60 -10.69 2.94
CA HIS A 157 1.90 -11.07 3.51
C HIS A 157 3.03 -10.15 3.05
N ALA A 158 4.26 -10.61 3.20
CA ALA A 158 5.45 -9.80 3.00
C ALA A 158 5.99 -9.80 1.55
N ASP A 159 5.45 -10.64 0.70
CA ASP A 159 5.96 -10.85 -0.66
C ASP A 159 4.95 -10.36 -1.72
N ALA A 160 5.48 -9.86 -2.84
CA ALA A 160 4.73 -9.52 -4.04
C ALA A 160 5.04 -10.50 -5.18
N HIS A 161 4.09 -10.66 -6.10
CA HIS A 161 4.23 -11.50 -7.27
C HIS A 161 3.40 -10.97 -8.45
N SER A 162 3.49 -11.63 -9.59
CA SER A 162 2.75 -11.25 -10.80
C SER A 162 2.84 -9.75 -11.12
N SER A 163 4.02 -9.18 -10.86
CA SER A 163 4.28 -7.75 -11.06
C SER A 163 4.48 -7.46 -12.55
N VAL A 164 3.87 -6.38 -13.04
CA VAL A 164 4.06 -5.85 -14.40
C VAL A 164 5.39 -5.09 -14.42
N ILE A 165 6.47 -5.80 -14.74
CA ILE A 165 7.84 -5.28 -14.61
C ILE A 165 8.10 -4.08 -15.50
N GLU A 166 7.42 -3.98 -16.64
CA GLU A 166 7.50 -2.85 -17.58
C GLU A 166 6.84 -1.58 -17.02
N HIS A 167 6.07 -1.71 -15.93
CA HIS A 167 5.42 -0.55 -15.32
C HIS A 167 6.46 0.43 -14.77
N PRO A 168 6.24 1.76 -14.93
CA PRO A 168 7.22 2.79 -14.55
C PRO A 168 7.77 2.71 -13.13
N ILE A 169 7.02 2.19 -12.16
CA ILE A 169 7.51 2.07 -10.78
C ILE A 169 8.67 1.08 -10.62
N PHE A 170 8.83 0.14 -11.55
CA PHE A 170 9.96 -0.78 -11.58
C PHE A 170 11.12 -0.28 -12.44
N GLN A 171 10.89 0.78 -13.23
CA GLN A 171 11.87 1.32 -14.16
C GLN A 171 12.58 2.58 -13.63
N GLY A 172 11.94 3.38 -12.78
CA GLY A 172 12.55 4.60 -12.27
C GLY A 172 11.59 5.55 -11.57
N PRO A 173 12.09 6.70 -11.07
CA PRO A 173 13.41 7.32 -11.30
C PRO A 173 14.58 6.66 -10.56
N PHE A 174 14.32 5.83 -9.55
CA PHE A 174 15.36 5.12 -8.81
C PHE A 174 15.48 3.70 -9.36
N LYS A 175 16.74 3.26 -9.59
CA LYS A 175 17.00 1.94 -10.14
C LYS A 175 16.52 0.85 -9.19
N VAL A 176 15.65 -0.02 -9.68
CA VAL A 176 15.14 -1.20 -8.95
C VAL A 176 15.90 -2.44 -9.39
N ASN A 177 16.32 -3.23 -8.41
CA ASN A 177 16.88 -4.57 -8.65
C ASN A 177 16.03 -5.55 -7.85
N LEU A 178 15.09 -6.23 -8.50
CA LEU A 178 14.24 -7.22 -7.85
C LEU A 178 14.96 -8.56 -7.74
N ASN A 179 14.98 -9.10 -6.52
CA ASN A 179 15.45 -10.46 -6.26
C ASN A 179 14.23 -11.40 -6.19
N TRP A 180 14.09 -12.26 -7.18
CA TRP A 180 13.00 -13.21 -7.31
C TRP A 180 13.35 -14.55 -6.68
N VAL A 181 12.42 -15.09 -5.89
CA VAL A 181 12.51 -16.41 -5.28
C VAL A 181 11.23 -17.17 -5.61
N VAL A 182 11.36 -18.39 -6.13
CA VAL A 182 10.20 -19.26 -6.34
C VAL A 182 9.73 -19.80 -5.00
N LYS A 183 8.49 -19.54 -4.64
CA LYS A 183 7.85 -19.99 -3.40
C LYS A 183 6.57 -20.76 -3.71
N GLU A 184 6.19 -21.64 -2.80
CA GLU A 184 4.93 -22.38 -2.88
C GLU A 184 3.74 -21.43 -2.81
N THR A 185 2.73 -21.69 -3.67
CA THR A 185 1.46 -20.95 -3.60
C THR A 185 0.72 -21.31 -2.32
N PRO A 186 0.25 -20.35 -1.52
CA PRO A 186 -0.47 -20.61 -0.29
C PRO A 186 -1.67 -21.52 -0.51
N TYR A 187 -1.78 -22.56 0.31
CA TYR A 187 -2.87 -23.53 0.22
C TYR A 187 -4.26 -22.90 0.19
N PRO A 188 -4.61 -21.93 1.07
CA PRO A 188 -5.92 -21.31 1.03
C PRO A 188 -6.22 -20.60 -0.28
N ALA A 189 -5.21 -19.96 -0.90
CA ALA A 189 -5.36 -19.28 -2.19
C ALA A 189 -5.76 -20.24 -3.32
N LYS A 190 -5.36 -21.53 -3.25
CA LYS A 190 -5.73 -22.55 -4.21
C LYS A 190 -7.18 -23.05 -4.02
N HIS A 191 -7.75 -22.97 -2.81
CA HIS A 191 -8.96 -23.70 -2.46
C HIS A 191 -10.14 -22.82 -2.06
N GLU A 192 -9.91 -21.57 -1.60
CA GLU A 192 -11.00 -20.70 -1.14
C GLU A 192 -11.60 -19.84 -2.23
N TYR A 193 -10.75 -19.33 -3.17
CA TYR A 193 -11.17 -18.33 -4.16
C TYR A 193 -10.86 -18.71 -5.61
N TYR A 194 -10.52 -19.98 -5.87
CA TYR A 194 -10.14 -20.43 -7.21
C TYR A 194 -11.24 -20.23 -8.27
N TYR A 195 -12.50 -20.13 -7.88
CA TYR A 195 -13.63 -19.92 -8.82
C TYR A 195 -13.57 -18.59 -9.56
N PHE A 196 -12.89 -17.60 -9.00
CA PHE A 196 -12.79 -16.27 -9.62
C PHE A 196 -11.63 -16.17 -10.61
N ILE A 197 -10.81 -17.19 -10.68
CA ILE A 197 -9.58 -17.20 -11.47
C ILE A 197 -9.80 -18.06 -12.72
N ASP A 198 -9.74 -17.44 -13.90
CA ASP A 198 -9.93 -18.13 -15.19
C ASP A 198 -8.68 -18.92 -15.64
N LYS A 199 -7.65 -18.98 -14.84
CA LYS A 199 -6.39 -19.63 -15.14
C LYS A 199 -6.09 -20.72 -14.13
N PRO A 200 -5.38 -21.78 -14.50
CA PRO A 200 -4.85 -22.74 -13.55
C PRO A 200 -3.99 -22.03 -12.50
N ILE A 201 -4.19 -22.37 -11.24
CA ILE A 201 -3.38 -21.84 -10.14
C ILE A 201 -2.10 -22.67 -10.07
N PRO A 202 -0.91 -22.07 -10.27
CA PRO A 202 0.35 -22.80 -10.23
C PRO A 202 0.69 -23.25 -8.81
N ASP A 203 1.42 -24.36 -8.68
CA ASP A 203 1.87 -24.86 -7.38
C ASP A 203 2.91 -23.95 -6.71
N SER A 204 3.66 -23.21 -7.51
CA SER A 204 4.65 -22.24 -7.04
C SER A 204 4.67 -21.01 -7.92
N ILE A 205 5.03 -19.89 -7.34
CA ILE A 205 5.02 -18.56 -8.00
C ILE A 205 6.36 -17.88 -7.72
N PRO A 206 7.00 -17.23 -8.72
CA PRO A 206 8.10 -16.32 -8.49
C PRO A 206 7.61 -15.10 -7.68
N MET A 207 8.26 -14.84 -6.56
CA MET A 207 7.91 -13.76 -5.64
C MET A 207 9.14 -12.92 -5.32
N TRP A 208 8.94 -11.65 -5.02
CA TRP A 208 9.99 -10.78 -4.49
C TRP A 208 9.57 -10.21 -3.13
N ARG A 209 10.52 -10.13 -2.21
CA ARG A 209 10.27 -9.71 -0.84
C ARG A 209 10.14 -8.20 -0.77
N VAL A 210 9.00 -7.72 -0.27
CA VAL A 210 8.74 -6.28 -0.08
C VAL A 210 9.12 -5.82 1.31
N GLN A 211 8.78 -6.60 2.33
CA GLN A 211 8.94 -6.24 3.74
C GLN A 211 9.39 -7.42 4.60
N ASN A 212 10.01 -7.13 5.74
CA ASN A 212 10.49 -8.11 6.73
C ASN A 212 9.59 -8.05 7.97
N THR A 213 8.37 -8.58 7.86
CA THR A 213 7.33 -8.46 8.89
C THR A 213 6.83 -9.81 9.41
N ASP A 214 7.62 -10.87 9.24
CA ASP A 214 7.21 -12.22 9.63
C ASP A 214 7.57 -12.55 11.08
N THR A 215 8.20 -11.62 11.80
CA THR A 215 8.55 -11.80 13.21
C THR A 215 7.44 -11.27 14.11
N PRO A 216 7.28 -11.80 15.35
CA PRO A 216 6.32 -11.26 16.31
C PRO A 216 6.49 -9.75 16.54
N GLU A 217 7.73 -9.26 16.58
CA GLU A 217 8.06 -7.86 16.84
C GLU A 217 7.62 -6.93 15.71
N THR A 218 7.52 -7.45 14.48
CA THR A 218 7.15 -6.66 13.30
C THR A 218 5.68 -6.75 12.93
N ARG A 219 4.92 -7.64 13.57
CA ARG A 219 3.46 -7.83 13.34
C ARG A 219 2.57 -6.91 14.15
N ASN A 220 3.13 -6.12 15.05
CA ASN A 220 2.39 -5.69 16.24
C ASN A 220 1.21 -4.77 15.99
N TYR A 221 1.20 -3.97 14.92
CA TYR A 221 0.18 -2.93 14.83
C TYR A 221 -0.54 -2.84 13.48
N ARG A 222 0.08 -3.32 12.40
CA ARG A 222 -0.52 -3.15 11.07
C ARG A 222 -0.42 -4.42 10.23
N ILE A 223 -1.51 -4.67 9.52
CA ILE A 223 -1.65 -5.78 8.61
C ILE A 223 -1.75 -5.22 7.19
N GLY A 224 -1.07 -5.86 6.23
CA GLY A 224 -1.14 -5.49 4.83
C GLY A 224 -2.53 -5.68 4.26
N MET A 225 -2.91 -4.81 3.34
CA MET A 225 -4.23 -4.75 2.71
C MET A 225 -4.14 -5.07 1.23
N VAL A 226 -4.99 -5.95 0.77
CA VAL A 226 -5.21 -6.15 -0.67
C VAL A 226 -6.53 -5.56 -1.12
N ALA A 227 -6.56 -5.10 -2.37
CA ALA A 227 -7.78 -4.71 -3.04
C ALA A 227 -8.30 -5.85 -3.93
N ARG A 228 -9.59 -5.82 -4.25
CA ARG A 228 -10.19 -6.77 -5.19
C ARG A 228 -9.62 -6.55 -6.59
N PRO A 229 -9.30 -7.63 -7.34
CA PRO A 229 -8.84 -7.51 -8.71
C PRO A 229 -9.92 -6.98 -9.65
N TRP A 230 -11.19 -7.23 -9.30
CA TRP A 230 -12.32 -6.91 -10.14
C TRP A 230 -12.47 -5.42 -10.36
N GLY A 231 -12.48 -5.05 -11.61
CA GLY A 231 -12.57 -3.68 -12.04
C GLY A 231 -11.23 -2.95 -12.20
N PHE A 232 -10.11 -3.49 -11.74
CA PHE A 232 -8.80 -2.92 -12.05
C PHE A 232 -8.42 -3.17 -13.51
N THR A 233 -8.65 -4.37 -14.02
CA THR A 233 -8.24 -4.77 -15.37
C THR A 233 -9.17 -4.27 -16.47
N ASP A 234 -10.42 -3.96 -16.14
CA ASP A 234 -11.47 -3.57 -17.09
C ASP A 234 -11.99 -2.14 -16.89
N SER A 235 -11.31 -1.33 -16.08
CA SER A 235 -11.59 0.08 -15.93
C SER A 235 -10.52 0.92 -16.63
N PRO A 236 -10.92 1.92 -17.44
CA PRO A 236 -9.98 2.65 -18.30
C PRO A 236 -8.99 3.54 -17.52
N ASP A 237 -9.30 3.85 -16.28
CA ASP A 237 -8.49 4.71 -15.41
C ASP A 237 -7.82 3.94 -14.26
N CYS A 238 -7.83 2.60 -14.31
CA CYS A 238 -7.21 1.74 -13.31
C CYS A 238 -6.00 1.00 -13.87
N GLU A 239 -5.04 0.72 -12.98
CA GLU A 239 -3.86 -0.11 -13.25
C GLU A 239 -3.71 -1.17 -12.17
N TYR A 240 -3.73 -2.43 -12.61
CA TYR A 240 -3.28 -3.56 -11.82
C TYR A 240 -1.76 -3.68 -12.02
N ILE A 241 -0.98 -3.41 -10.96
CA ILE A 241 0.48 -3.31 -11.08
C ILE A 241 1.16 -4.55 -10.50
N SER A 242 0.71 -5.02 -9.34
CA SER A 242 1.26 -6.23 -8.72
C SER A 242 0.24 -6.90 -7.81
N SER A 243 0.25 -8.22 -7.83
CA SER A 243 -0.31 -9.02 -6.75
C SER A 243 0.61 -9.04 -5.55
N GLY A 244 0.06 -9.49 -4.44
CA GLY A 244 0.82 -9.87 -3.26
C GLY A 244 0.31 -11.20 -2.72
N VAL A 245 1.12 -11.85 -1.88
CA VAL A 245 0.73 -13.10 -1.24
C VAL A 245 -0.43 -12.84 -0.30
N CYS A 246 -1.57 -13.43 -0.63
CA CYS A 246 -2.82 -13.33 0.09
C CYS A 246 -3.40 -14.74 0.25
N ASP A 247 -3.87 -15.07 1.44
CA ASP A 247 -4.43 -16.42 1.71
C ASP A 247 -5.73 -16.72 0.97
N LYS A 248 -6.36 -15.70 0.39
CA LYS A 248 -7.67 -15.87 -0.24
C LYS A 248 -7.61 -16.03 -1.75
N THR A 249 -6.65 -15.39 -2.42
CA THR A 249 -6.54 -15.44 -3.89
C THR A 249 -5.15 -15.06 -4.33
N ILE A 250 -4.75 -15.56 -5.50
CA ILE A 250 -3.46 -15.23 -6.12
C ILE A 250 -3.51 -13.96 -6.98
N ASP A 251 -4.68 -13.40 -7.25
CA ASP A 251 -4.85 -12.24 -8.11
C ASP A 251 -5.30 -10.97 -7.36
N ALA A 252 -5.23 -10.99 -6.03
CA ALA A 252 -5.50 -9.79 -5.24
C ALA A 252 -4.49 -8.67 -5.54
N VAL A 253 -4.98 -7.44 -5.63
CA VAL A 253 -4.15 -6.29 -5.95
C VAL A 253 -3.46 -5.79 -4.69
N ALA A 254 -2.14 -5.95 -4.62
CA ALA A 254 -1.31 -5.39 -3.55
C ALA A 254 -0.77 -4.00 -3.91
N ILE A 255 -0.51 -3.78 -5.20
CA ILE A 255 -0.08 -2.49 -5.73
C ILE A 255 -0.93 -2.17 -6.96
N GLY A 256 -1.60 -1.02 -6.94
CA GLY A 256 -2.47 -0.60 -8.04
C GLY A 256 -2.77 0.89 -8.02
N ARG A 257 -3.33 1.40 -9.11
CA ARG A 257 -3.75 2.80 -9.22
C ARG A 257 -5.19 2.89 -9.72
N HIS A 258 -5.92 3.86 -9.24
CA HIS A 258 -7.19 4.30 -9.77
C HIS A 258 -7.18 5.82 -9.91
N ALA A 259 -7.08 6.31 -11.15
CA ALA A 259 -6.92 7.72 -11.48
C ALA A 259 -5.76 8.37 -10.69
N ASN A 260 -6.04 9.36 -9.84
CA ASN A 260 -5.09 10.07 -8.98
C ASN A 260 -4.84 9.39 -7.62
N PHE A 261 -5.40 8.20 -7.39
CA PHE A 261 -5.19 7.42 -6.16
C PHE A 261 -4.32 6.20 -6.42
N PHE A 262 -3.26 6.03 -5.65
CA PHE A 262 -2.38 4.89 -5.69
C PHE A 262 -2.54 4.06 -4.41
N HIS A 263 -2.73 2.77 -4.55
CA HIS A 263 -2.80 1.82 -3.45
C HIS A 263 -1.46 1.11 -3.28
N TRP A 264 -0.87 1.25 -2.09
CA TRP A 264 0.27 0.48 -1.62
C TRP A 264 -0.19 -0.40 -0.46
N GLY A 265 -0.41 -1.67 -0.71
CA GLY A 265 -1.03 -2.60 0.25
C GLY A 265 -0.12 -3.02 1.40
N PHE A 266 1.20 -2.92 1.24
CA PHE A 266 2.16 -3.34 2.28
C PHE A 266 2.20 -2.35 3.43
N SER A 267 2.13 -2.88 4.66
CA SER A 267 1.91 -2.07 5.86
C SER A 267 3.18 -1.68 6.61
N ALA A 268 4.33 -2.29 6.30
CA ALA A 268 5.55 -2.09 7.08
C ALA A 268 6.00 -0.63 7.11
N SER A 269 6.48 -0.19 8.26
CA SER A 269 7.27 1.04 8.36
C SER A 269 8.54 0.92 7.50
N PRO A 270 9.08 2.01 6.96
CA PRO A 270 10.25 1.96 6.07
C PRO A 270 11.46 1.21 6.62
N GLN A 271 11.66 1.21 7.94
CA GLN A 271 12.75 0.46 8.57
C GLN A 271 12.62 -1.07 8.40
N TYR A 272 11.40 -1.58 8.15
CA TYR A 272 11.13 -2.99 7.91
C TYR A 272 10.90 -3.31 6.43
N LEU A 273 10.92 -2.33 5.53
CA LEU A 273 10.94 -2.59 4.10
C LEU A 273 12.32 -3.11 3.67
N THR A 274 12.33 -4.03 2.70
CA THR A 274 13.58 -4.39 2.01
C THR A 274 14.07 -3.21 1.17
N GLU A 275 15.33 -3.20 0.76
CA GLU A 275 15.86 -2.12 -0.08
C GLU A 275 15.13 -2.03 -1.43
N GLN A 276 14.78 -3.17 -2.02
CA GLN A 276 13.93 -3.19 -3.23
C GLN A 276 12.52 -2.66 -2.94
N GLY A 277 11.90 -2.99 -1.81
CA GLY A 277 10.60 -2.47 -1.39
C GLY A 277 10.61 -0.96 -1.19
N LYS A 278 11.66 -0.42 -0.54
CA LYS A 278 11.87 1.03 -0.38
C LYS A 278 11.98 1.74 -1.73
N THR A 279 12.77 1.16 -2.63
CA THR A 279 13.00 1.77 -3.95
C THR A 279 11.71 1.78 -4.79
N VAL A 280 10.95 0.68 -4.80
CA VAL A 280 9.68 0.61 -5.53
C VAL A 280 8.64 1.57 -4.93
N LEU A 281 8.57 1.70 -3.60
CA LEU A 281 7.68 2.67 -2.95
C LEU A 281 8.04 4.11 -3.32
N ALA A 282 9.34 4.46 -3.32
CA ALA A 282 9.79 5.78 -3.74
C ALA A 282 9.42 6.09 -5.21
N ASN A 283 9.58 5.09 -6.08
CA ASN A 283 9.17 5.18 -7.48
C ASN A 283 7.64 5.31 -7.63
N ALA A 284 6.86 4.60 -6.81
CA ALA A 284 5.40 4.72 -6.78
C ALA A 284 4.94 6.14 -6.40
N ILE A 285 5.60 6.76 -5.40
CA ILE A 285 5.35 8.15 -5.01
C ILE A 285 5.69 9.11 -6.17
N ALA A 286 6.84 8.92 -6.82
CA ALA A 286 7.21 9.74 -7.97
C ALA A 286 6.27 9.52 -9.18
N TYR A 287 5.76 8.30 -9.34
CA TYR A 287 4.85 7.95 -10.43
C TYR A 287 3.49 8.60 -10.27
N ILE A 288 2.87 8.50 -9.10
CA ILE A 288 1.52 9.05 -8.87
C ILE A 288 1.49 10.57 -9.02
N ALA A 289 2.59 11.28 -8.77
CA ALA A 289 2.69 12.72 -8.98
C ALA A 289 2.28 13.17 -10.39
N LYS A 290 2.44 12.30 -11.39
CA LYS A 290 2.08 12.58 -12.80
C LYS A 290 0.57 12.67 -13.04
N PHE A 291 -0.25 12.26 -12.08
CA PHE A 291 -1.70 12.21 -12.21
C PHE A 291 -2.43 13.37 -11.52
N ALA A 292 -1.75 14.49 -11.34
CA ALA A 292 -2.39 15.74 -10.93
C ALA A 292 -3.42 16.18 -11.98
N GLY A 293 -4.61 16.59 -11.53
CA GLY A 293 -5.75 16.92 -12.38
C GLY A 293 -6.60 15.72 -12.83
N HIS A 294 -6.16 14.48 -12.61
CA HIS A 294 -6.97 13.30 -12.86
C HIS A 294 -7.99 13.07 -11.74
N LYS A 295 -9.12 12.49 -12.10
CA LYS A 295 -10.20 12.11 -11.18
C LYS A 295 -10.74 10.74 -11.55
N PRO A 296 -11.18 9.90 -10.58
CA PRO A 296 -11.77 8.60 -10.88
C PRO A 296 -12.99 8.73 -11.80
N ILE A 297 -12.95 8.04 -12.93
CA ILE A 297 -14.03 7.96 -13.91
C ILE A 297 -14.97 6.80 -13.54
N ALA A 298 -14.39 5.60 -13.38
CA ALA A 298 -15.14 4.38 -13.09
C ALA A 298 -15.23 4.14 -11.58
N ARG A 299 -15.95 5.01 -10.86
CA ARG A 299 -16.11 4.88 -9.41
C ARG A 299 -16.88 3.63 -9.05
N LYS A 300 -16.47 2.99 -7.97
CA LYS A 300 -17.16 1.87 -7.35
C LYS A 300 -17.95 2.38 -6.16
N TRP A 301 -19.25 2.33 -6.27
CA TRP A 301 -20.19 2.54 -5.17
C TRP A 301 -20.97 1.25 -4.92
N ASN A 302 -21.64 1.12 -3.80
CA ASN A 302 -22.48 -0.04 -3.54
C ASN A 302 -23.58 -0.24 -4.61
N GLU A 303 -23.96 0.83 -5.30
CA GLU A 303 -25.05 0.83 -6.27
C GLU A 303 -24.59 0.99 -7.73
N SER A 304 -23.29 1.09 -8.04
CA SER A 304 -22.92 1.49 -9.38
C SER A 304 -21.66 0.87 -9.95
N ILE A 305 -21.67 0.73 -11.25
CA ILE A 305 -20.70 0.28 -12.22
C ILE A 305 -20.39 -1.22 -12.11
N ALA A 306 -21.22 -1.97 -12.82
CA ALA A 306 -20.93 -3.37 -13.14
C ALA A 306 -19.77 -3.43 -14.15
N THR A 307 -18.56 -3.72 -13.69
CA THR A 307 -17.48 -4.19 -14.53
C THR A 307 -17.69 -5.66 -14.91
N LYS A 308 -17.02 -6.14 -15.95
CA LYS A 308 -17.10 -7.57 -16.34
C LYS A 308 -16.77 -8.48 -15.16
N SER A 309 -15.71 -8.18 -14.43
CA SER A 309 -15.29 -8.97 -13.28
C SER A 309 -16.31 -8.95 -12.16
N TYR A 310 -16.92 -7.80 -11.88
CA TYR A 310 -17.97 -7.70 -10.87
C TYR A 310 -19.24 -8.46 -11.27
N VAL A 311 -19.65 -8.41 -12.54
CA VAL A 311 -20.77 -9.22 -13.05
C VAL A 311 -20.45 -10.71 -12.93
N LYS A 312 -19.21 -11.12 -13.17
CA LYS A 312 -18.79 -12.51 -13.00
C LYS A 312 -18.89 -12.96 -11.54
N GLU A 313 -18.41 -12.14 -10.60
CA GLU A 313 -18.58 -12.37 -9.16
C GLU A 313 -20.06 -12.53 -8.79
N LEU A 314 -20.90 -11.60 -9.20
CA LEU A 314 -22.33 -11.66 -8.89
C LEU A 314 -22.98 -12.91 -9.45
N ARG A 315 -22.61 -13.33 -10.67
CA ARG A 315 -23.11 -14.59 -11.26
C ARG A 315 -22.67 -15.81 -10.46
N TYR A 316 -21.41 -15.83 -10.02
CA TYR A 316 -20.91 -16.91 -9.16
C TYR A 316 -21.67 -16.94 -7.82
N LEU A 317 -21.74 -15.80 -7.13
CA LEU A 317 -22.46 -15.71 -5.84
C LEU A 317 -23.96 -16.06 -5.94
N ALA A 318 -24.55 -15.87 -7.13
CA ALA A 318 -25.92 -16.23 -7.42
C ALA A 318 -26.06 -17.66 -7.99
N SER A 319 -24.96 -18.40 -8.14
CA SER A 319 -24.96 -19.77 -8.63
C SER A 319 -25.14 -20.78 -7.47
N ARG A 320 -25.41 -22.03 -7.85
CA ARG A 320 -25.51 -23.11 -6.88
C ARG A 320 -24.19 -23.42 -6.19
N GLU A 321 -23.07 -23.25 -6.91
CA GLU A 321 -21.72 -23.46 -6.41
C GLU A 321 -21.30 -22.38 -5.41
N GLY A 322 -21.86 -21.16 -5.54
CA GLY A 322 -21.58 -20.03 -4.66
C GLY A 322 -22.36 -20.06 -3.34
N TRP A 323 -23.32 -20.96 -3.23
CA TRP A 323 -24.11 -21.22 -2.00
C TRP A 323 -23.43 -22.24 -1.11
#